data_10a2651be3064931890dde601676c10c
#
_entry.id   10a2651be3064931890dde601676c10c
#
_cell.length_a   1.000
_cell.length_b   1.000
_cell.length_c   1.000
_cell.angle_alpha   90.00
_cell.angle_beta   90.00
_cell.angle_gamma   90.00
#
_symmetry.space_group_name_H-M   'P 1'
#
loop_
_entity.id
_entity.type
_entity.pdbx_description
1 polymer ?
#
loop_
_entity_poly.entity_id
_entity_poly.type
_entity_poly.pdbx_seq_one_letter_code
_entity_poly.pdbx_strand_id
1 'polypeptide(L)'
;IEAAVFRRLLSHLDDRKDVQNIDLMNLSGFCRNCLSKWYAQAAEERGVVMDKEAAREIVYGMPYAEWKSRYQTEATEAQQQAFAEQNAASRS
;
A
#
# COMPACT_ATOMS: atom_id res chain seq x y z
N ILE A 1 -19.04 4.97 -9.44
CA ILE A 1 -18.18 6.16 -9.40
C ILE A 1 -17.00 5.94 -8.45
N GLU A 2 -17.25 5.50 -7.21
CA GLU A 2 -16.20 5.24 -6.24
C GLU A 2 -15.20 4.19 -6.72
N ALA A 3 -15.69 3.12 -7.35
CA ALA A 3 -14.82 2.09 -7.92
C ALA A 3 -13.92 2.66 -9.02
N ALA A 4 -14.46 3.54 -9.86
CA ALA A 4 -13.67 4.19 -10.92
C ALA A 4 -12.57 5.07 -10.35
N VAL A 5 -12.87 5.82 -9.29
CA VAL A 5 -11.86 6.65 -8.59
C VAL A 5 -10.79 5.79 -7.95
N PHE A 6 -11.18 4.68 -7.32
CA PHE A 6 -10.23 3.77 -6.72
C PHE A 6 -9.28 3.16 -7.77
N ARG A 7 -9.82 2.75 -8.92
CA ARG A 7 -8.99 2.23 -10.01
C ARG A 7 -8.01 3.27 -10.54
N ARG A 8 -8.45 4.53 -10.61
CA ARG A 8 -7.58 5.63 -11.01
C ARG A 8 -6.47 5.86 -9.98
N LEU A 9 -6.77 5.75 -8.69
CA LEU A 9 -5.75 5.82 -7.64
C LEU A 9 -4.70 4.73 -7.82
N LEU A 10 -5.13 3.49 -8.05
CA LEU A 10 -4.20 2.38 -8.29
C LEU A 10 -3.34 2.61 -9.52
N SER A 11 -3.92 3.10 -10.60
CA SER A 11 -3.19 3.43 -11.83
C SER A 11 -2.17 4.54 -11.59
N HIS A 12 -2.53 5.55 -10.81
CA HIS A 12 -1.63 6.64 -10.47
C HIS A 12 -0.44 6.14 -9.63
N LEU A 13 -0.70 5.30 -8.64
CA LEU A 13 0.36 4.71 -7.83
C LEU A 13 1.26 3.80 -8.67
N ASP A 14 0.69 3.10 -9.65
CA ASP A 14 1.45 2.27 -10.58
C ASP A 14 2.38 3.10 -11.47
N ASP A 15 1.96 4.29 -11.86
CA ASP A 15 2.79 5.24 -12.59
C ASP A 15 3.89 5.85 -11.72
N ARG A 16 3.78 5.74 -10.41
CA ARG A 16 4.71 6.29 -9.44
C ARG A 16 5.36 5.22 -8.58
N LYS A 17 5.93 4.20 -9.22
CA LYS A 17 6.66 3.13 -8.53
C LYS A 17 7.93 3.62 -7.83
N ASP A 18 8.41 4.80 -8.19
CA ASP A 18 9.50 5.51 -7.51
C ASP A 18 9.13 5.91 -6.07
N VAL A 19 7.85 6.13 -5.80
CA VAL A 19 7.37 6.47 -4.46
C VAL A 19 7.26 5.19 -3.64
N GLN A 20 8.09 5.07 -2.62
CA GLN A 20 8.13 3.89 -1.75
C GLN A 20 6.96 3.88 -0.78
N ASN A 21 6.58 2.69 -0.31
CA ASN A 21 5.52 2.56 0.68
C ASN A 21 5.83 3.33 1.96
N ILE A 22 7.10 3.35 2.37
CA ILE A 22 7.50 4.12 3.55
C ILE A 22 7.29 5.63 3.35
N ASP A 23 7.48 6.14 2.12
CA ASP A 23 7.22 7.54 1.79
C ASP A 23 5.73 7.87 1.93
N LEU A 24 4.87 7.00 1.43
CA LEU A 24 3.43 7.16 1.55
C LEU A 24 2.99 7.12 3.01
N MET A 25 3.51 6.17 3.79
CA MET A 25 3.21 6.08 5.22
C MET A 25 3.62 7.34 5.96
N ASN A 26 4.80 7.86 5.67
CA ASN A 26 5.32 9.06 6.32
C ASN A 26 4.52 10.31 5.95
N LEU A 27 4.05 10.39 4.71
CA LEU A 27 3.28 11.53 4.22
C LEU A 27 1.82 11.50 4.66
N SER A 28 1.17 10.36 4.52
CA SER A 28 -0.29 10.27 4.60
C SER A 28 -0.83 9.24 5.60
N GLY A 29 0.02 8.42 6.17
CA GLY A 29 -0.41 7.39 7.12
C GLY A 29 -0.97 6.13 6.48
N PHE A 30 -0.92 6.00 5.16
CA PHE A 30 -1.29 4.76 4.48
C PHE A 30 -0.29 4.44 3.37
N CYS A 31 -0.31 3.22 2.90
CA CYS A 31 0.51 2.80 1.76
C CYS A 31 -0.24 1.77 0.93
N ARG A 32 0.42 1.25 -0.11
CA ARG A 32 -0.18 0.22 -0.98
C ARG A 32 -0.63 -1.01 -0.20
N ASN A 33 0.13 -1.42 0.81
CA ASN A 33 -0.24 -2.54 1.67
C ASN A 33 -1.50 -2.26 2.48
N CYS A 34 -1.69 -1.04 2.95
CA CYS A 34 -2.91 -0.64 3.63
C CYS A 34 -4.13 -0.76 2.71
N LEU A 35 -3.99 -0.31 1.46
CA LEU A 35 -5.06 -0.45 0.46
C LEU A 35 -5.42 -1.92 0.23
N SER A 36 -4.43 -2.80 0.16
CA SER A 36 -4.69 -4.23 -0.03
C SER A 36 -5.38 -4.85 1.18
N LYS A 37 -5.03 -4.45 2.40
CA LYS A 37 -5.72 -4.89 3.61
C LYS A 37 -7.18 -4.43 3.62
N TRP A 38 -7.42 -3.17 3.30
CA TRP A 38 -8.79 -2.62 3.24
C TRP A 38 -9.59 -3.32 2.17
N TYR A 39 -8.98 -3.65 1.04
CA TYR A 39 -9.64 -4.40 -0.02
C TYR A 39 -10.07 -5.78 0.46
N ALA A 40 -9.17 -6.52 1.10
CA ALA A 40 -9.46 -7.84 1.64
C ALA A 40 -10.55 -7.78 2.73
N GLN A 41 -10.51 -6.78 3.60
CA GLN A 41 -11.54 -6.57 4.63
C GLN A 41 -12.91 -6.30 4.02
N ALA A 42 -12.95 -5.42 3.01
CA ALA A 42 -14.21 -5.11 2.33
C ALA A 42 -14.79 -6.35 1.62
N ALA A 43 -13.93 -7.18 1.04
CA ALA A 43 -14.34 -8.45 0.43
C ALA A 43 -14.93 -9.39 1.47
N GLU A 44 -14.26 -9.55 2.62
CA GLU A 44 -14.74 -10.40 3.72
C GLU A 44 -16.10 -9.95 4.24
N GLU A 45 -16.29 -8.65 4.43
CA GLU A 45 -17.56 -8.08 4.87
C GLU A 45 -18.71 -8.38 3.90
N ARG A 46 -18.41 -8.63 2.65
CA ARG A 46 -19.38 -8.95 1.59
C ARG A 46 -19.46 -10.43 1.27
N GLY A 47 -18.82 -11.27 2.09
CA GLY A 47 -18.85 -12.72 1.93
C GLY A 47 -18.00 -13.23 0.75
N VAL A 48 -17.07 -12.41 0.26
CA VAL A 48 -16.15 -12.81 -0.82
C VAL A 48 -14.90 -13.39 -0.21
N VAL A 49 -14.58 -14.64 -0.57
CA VAL A 49 -13.36 -15.29 -0.11
C VAL A 49 -12.17 -14.77 -0.92
N MET A 50 -11.24 -14.11 -0.23
CA MET A 50 -10.06 -13.54 -0.87
C MET A 50 -8.87 -13.60 0.08
N ASP A 51 -7.76 -14.18 -0.34
CA ASP A 51 -6.56 -14.19 0.48
C ASP A 51 -5.77 -12.88 0.31
N LYS A 52 -4.79 -12.68 1.19
CA LYS A 52 -3.98 -11.47 1.24
C LYS A 52 -3.18 -11.25 -0.05
N GLU A 53 -2.67 -12.33 -0.64
CA GLU A 53 -1.86 -12.23 -1.86
C GLU A 53 -2.72 -11.83 -3.06
N ALA A 54 -3.94 -12.32 -3.16
CA ALA A 54 -4.88 -11.91 -4.21
C ALA A 54 -5.19 -10.42 -4.12
N ALA A 55 -5.44 -9.91 -2.91
CA ALA A 55 -5.70 -8.49 -2.70
C ALA A 55 -4.48 -7.63 -3.03
N ARG A 56 -3.28 -8.08 -2.65
CA ARG A 56 -2.03 -7.40 -3.00
C ARG A 56 -1.82 -7.34 -4.50
N GLU A 57 -2.07 -8.43 -5.21
CA GLU A 57 -1.92 -8.48 -6.67
C GLU A 57 -2.84 -7.47 -7.35
N ILE A 58 -4.06 -7.28 -6.86
CA ILE A 58 -4.99 -6.28 -7.37
C ILE A 58 -4.42 -4.87 -7.19
N VAL A 59 -3.89 -4.57 -6.01
CA VAL A 59 -3.37 -3.22 -5.70
C VAL A 59 -2.07 -2.94 -6.43
N TYR A 60 -1.16 -3.90 -6.47
CA TYR A 60 0.16 -3.71 -7.08
C TYR A 60 0.17 -3.97 -8.59
N GLY A 61 -0.86 -4.62 -9.14
CA GLY A 61 -0.90 -4.97 -10.56
C GLY A 61 0.02 -6.13 -10.94
N MET A 62 0.62 -6.79 -9.97
CA MET A 62 1.52 -7.93 -10.13
C MET A 62 1.68 -8.63 -8.77
N PRO A 63 2.23 -9.86 -8.72
CA PRO A 63 2.54 -10.50 -7.45
C PRO A 63 3.43 -9.62 -6.59
N TYR A 64 3.12 -9.51 -5.30
CA TYR A 64 3.83 -8.62 -4.39
C TYR A 64 5.34 -8.91 -4.33
N ALA A 65 5.72 -10.18 -4.32
CA ALA A 65 7.13 -10.56 -4.29
C ALA A 65 7.90 -10.00 -5.49
N GLU A 66 7.26 -10.02 -6.66
CA GLU A 66 7.84 -9.44 -7.87
C GLU A 66 7.96 -7.93 -7.79
N TRP A 67 6.91 -7.25 -7.31
CA TRP A 67 6.93 -5.79 -7.12
C TRP A 67 8.04 -5.39 -6.15
N LYS A 68 8.11 -6.09 -5.03
CA LYS A 68 9.13 -5.84 -3.99
C LYS A 68 10.54 -6.00 -4.55
N SER A 69 10.76 -7.07 -5.30
CA SER A 69 12.08 -7.33 -5.91
C SER A 69 12.50 -6.27 -6.91
N ARG A 70 11.56 -5.76 -7.70
CA ARG A 70 11.85 -4.82 -8.79
C ARG A 70 11.88 -3.37 -8.35
N TYR A 71 11.03 -2.98 -7.41
CA TYR A 71 10.78 -1.56 -7.14
C TYR A 71 11.05 -1.11 -5.71
N GLN A 72 10.98 -2.02 -4.73
CA GLN A 72 11.24 -1.63 -3.35
C GLN A 72 12.73 -1.45 -3.12
N THR A 73 13.10 -0.27 -2.62
CA THR A 73 14.47 0.04 -2.24
C THR A 73 14.62 -0.03 -0.72
N GLU A 74 15.88 -0.18 -0.28
CA GLU A 74 16.16 -0.13 1.15
C GLU A 74 15.85 1.27 1.68
N ALA A 75 15.13 1.34 2.82
CA ALA A 75 14.78 2.62 3.42
C ALA A 75 16.01 3.35 3.92
N THR A 76 16.07 4.64 3.62
CA THR A 76 17.14 5.51 4.12
C THR A 76 16.97 5.73 5.63
N GLU A 77 18.04 6.18 6.29
CA GLU A 77 18.00 6.51 7.72
C GLU A 77 16.94 7.59 8.00
N ALA A 78 16.85 8.61 7.14
CA ALA A 78 15.85 9.66 7.26
C ALA A 78 14.42 9.13 7.14
N GLN A 79 14.17 8.21 6.20
CA GLN A 79 12.86 7.57 6.03
C GLN A 79 12.49 6.74 7.26
N GLN A 80 13.44 5.99 7.80
CA GLN A 80 13.22 5.17 8.99
C GLN A 80 12.92 6.02 10.21
N GLN A 81 13.63 7.12 10.38
CA GLN A 81 13.41 8.05 11.48
C GLN A 81 12.04 8.70 11.40
N ALA A 82 11.65 9.18 10.23
CA ALA A 82 10.32 9.77 10.01
C ALA A 82 9.21 8.76 10.31
N PHE A 83 9.40 7.51 9.90
CA PHE A 83 8.46 6.44 10.17
C PHE A 83 8.33 6.15 11.67
N ALA A 84 9.44 6.12 12.39
CA ALA A 84 9.45 5.91 13.83
C ALA A 84 8.73 7.04 14.56
N GLU A 85 8.95 8.29 14.17
CA GLU A 85 8.28 9.47 14.73
C GLU A 85 6.78 9.43 14.48
N GLN A 86 6.35 9.06 13.28
CA GLN A 86 4.94 8.94 12.95
C GLN A 86 4.25 7.86 13.78
N ASN A 87 4.89 6.69 13.93
CA ASN A 87 4.35 5.61 14.74
C ASN A 87 4.25 6.00 16.21
N ALA A 88 5.23 6.72 16.75
CA ALA A 88 5.19 7.23 18.12
C ALA A 88 4.03 8.21 18.29
N ALA A 89 3.82 9.12 17.33
CA ALA A 89 2.73 10.09 17.37
C ALA A 89 1.36 9.40 17.28
N SER A 90 1.23 8.37 16.46
CA SER A 90 -0.05 7.68 16.29
C SER A 90 -0.43 6.78 17.47
N ARG A 91 0.50 6.49 18.37
CA ARG A 91 0.24 5.71 19.59
C ARG A 91 -0.20 6.59 20.76
N SER A 92 -0.02 7.85 20.64
CA SER A 92 -0.44 8.82 21.66
C SER A 92 -1.87 9.28 21.41
#